data_618112efd75f7791dfefc914ad528a47
#
_entry.id   618112efd75f7791dfefc914ad528a47
#
_cell.length_a   1.000
_cell.length_b   1.000
_cell.length_c   1.000
_cell.angle_alpha   90.00
_cell.angle_beta   90.00
_cell.angle_gamma   90.00
#
_symmetry.space_group_name_H-M   'P 1'
#
loop_
_entity.id
_entity.type
_entity.pdbx_description
1 polymer ?
#
loop_
_entity_poly.entity_id
_entity_poly.type
_entity_poly.pdbx_seq_one_letter_code
_entity_poly.pdbx_strand_id
1 'polypeptide(L)'
;MNEELILQHGLTLDEFQVIRKYLNRDLSIEELGIFSAMWNEHCCYKTSKKWLKKLPTDNEIVIQGPGENAGVIDLQDNDGIAFKIESHNHPSYIEPFNGSATGVGGILRDIFTMGARPIATLDSIRFGLIETEKTKYLLNGVVHGIGHYGNCIGIPNIGGECEFESTYDFNNLVNAMAVGHVQKDKIFYSKPKT
;
A
#
# COMPACT_ATOMS: atom_id res chain seq x y z
N MET A 1 -5.92 31.61 -11.15
CA MET A 1 -6.23 30.20 -11.48
C MET A 1 -7.73 29.98 -11.27
N ASN A 2 -8.42 29.22 -12.11
CA ASN A 2 -9.85 28.99 -12.02
C ASN A 2 -10.17 27.99 -10.89
N GLU A 3 -11.22 28.23 -10.09
CA GLU A 3 -11.65 27.34 -9.00
C GLU A 3 -12.02 25.93 -9.48
N GLU A 4 -12.70 25.83 -10.62
CA GLU A 4 -13.05 24.55 -11.22
C GLU A 4 -11.81 23.70 -11.52
N LEU A 5 -10.75 24.29 -12.05
CA LEU A 5 -9.50 23.61 -12.34
C LEU A 5 -8.81 23.10 -11.05
N ILE A 6 -8.87 23.85 -9.97
CA ILE A 6 -8.34 23.46 -8.67
C ILE A 6 -9.06 22.22 -8.14
N LEU A 7 -10.39 22.24 -8.19
CA LEU A 7 -11.22 21.12 -7.75
C LEU A 7 -11.04 19.88 -8.62
N GLN A 8 -10.90 20.03 -9.94
CA GLN A 8 -10.59 18.93 -10.86
C GLN A 8 -9.25 18.25 -10.54
N HIS A 9 -8.30 18.99 -9.98
CA HIS A 9 -7.04 18.45 -9.51
C HIS A 9 -7.13 17.83 -8.10
N GLY A 10 -8.33 17.72 -7.51
CA GLY A 10 -8.53 17.08 -6.21
C GLY A 10 -8.03 17.88 -5.01
N LEU A 11 -7.72 19.16 -5.19
CA LEU A 11 -7.40 20.09 -4.12
C LEU A 11 -8.68 20.84 -3.69
N THR A 12 -8.83 21.09 -2.39
CA THR A 12 -9.83 22.02 -1.88
C THR A 12 -9.34 23.46 -2.07
N LEU A 13 -10.28 24.42 -2.08
CA LEU A 13 -9.90 25.83 -2.19
C LEU A 13 -9.05 26.29 -1.00
N ASP A 14 -9.30 25.74 0.20
CA ASP A 14 -8.51 26.04 1.40
C ASP A 14 -7.07 25.52 1.25
N GLU A 15 -6.88 24.29 0.76
CA GLU A 15 -5.56 23.72 0.47
C GLU A 15 -4.82 24.58 -0.55
N PHE A 16 -5.49 25.01 -1.61
CA PHE A 16 -4.91 25.90 -2.60
C PHE A 16 -4.45 27.23 -2.01
N GLN A 17 -5.24 27.84 -1.11
CA GLN A 17 -4.84 29.07 -0.42
C GLN A 17 -3.62 28.85 0.48
N VAL A 18 -3.53 27.72 1.18
CA VAL A 18 -2.35 27.36 1.98
C VAL A 18 -1.09 27.29 1.09
N ILE A 19 -1.17 26.60 -0.05
CA ILE A 19 -0.06 26.47 -1.00
C ILE A 19 0.36 27.85 -1.53
N ARG A 20 -0.61 28.65 -1.97
CA ARG A 20 -0.38 30.01 -2.48
C ARG A 20 0.31 30.90 -1.46
N LYS A 21 -0.11 30.83 -0.19
CA LYS A 21 0.50 31.56 0.91
C LYS A 21 1.95 31.09 1.17
N TYR A 22 2.17 29.79 1.10
CA TYR A 22 3.52 29.20 1.27
C TYR A 22 4.48 29.65 0.18
N LEU A 23 4.05 29.65 -1.09
CA LEU A 23 4.86 30.09 -2.22
C LEU A 23 5.00 31.61 -2.31
N ASN A 24 4.09 32.38 -1.66
CA ASN A 24 3.99 33.84 -1.75
C ASN A 24 3.84 34.35 -3.21
N ARG A 25 3.20 33.56 -4.07
CA ARG A 25 2.86 33.86 -5.46
C ARG A 25 1.78 32.92 -5.98
N ASP A 26 1.27 33.21 -7.18
CA ASP A 26 0.40 32.26 -7.86
C ASP A 26 1.17 31.05 -8.39
N LEU A 27 0.47 29.90 -8.48
CA LEU A 27 1.01 28.65 -9.01
C LEU A 27 0.94 28.65 -10.54
N SER A 28 1.89 27.96 -11.17
CA SER A 28 1.72 27.49 -12.55
C SER A 28 0.79 26.26 -12.59
N ILE A 29 0.38 25.83 -13.80
CA ILE A 29 -0.45 24.64 -13.94
C ILE A 29 0.32 23.36 -13.60
N GLU A 30 1.61 23.32 -13.90
CA GLU A 30 2.49 22.20 -13.54
C GLU A 30 2.66 22.09 -12.02
N GLU A 31 2.83 23.21 -11.35
CA GLU A 31 2.90 23.26 -9.90
C GLU A 31 1.58 22.83 -9.25
N LEU A 32 0.44 23.20 -9.81
CA LEU A 32 -0.85 22.71 -9.37
C LEU A 32 -0.91 21.17 -9.46
N GLY A 33 -0.45 20.60 -10.57
CA GLY A 33 -0.36 19.15 -10.74
C GLY A 33 0.56 18.47 -9.71
N ILE A 34 1.72 19.05 -9.45
CA ILE A 34 2.67 18.55 -8.44
C ILE A 34 2.05 18.58 -7.04
N PHE A 35 1.48 19.71 -6.64
CA PHE A 35 0.83 19.81 -5.33
C PHE A 35 -0.38 18.90 -5.22
N SER A 36 -1.17 18.73 -6.28
CA SER A 36 -2.28 17.77 -6.36
C SER A 36 -1.79 16.35 -6.04
N ALA A 37 -0.71 15.91 -6.68
CA ALA A 37 -0.14 14.60 -6.43
C ALA A 37 0.39 14.45 -5.00
N MET A 38 1.11 15.45 -4.47
CA MET A 38 1.69 15.44 -3.13
C MET A 38 0.64 15.56 -2.02
N TRP A 39 -0.46 16.28 -2.25
CA TRP A 39 -1.57 16.44 -1.31
C TRP A 39 -2.64 15.35 -1.43
N ASN A 40 -2.42 14.38 -2.29
CA ASN A 40 -3.30 13.22 -2.43
C ASN A 40 -3.25 12.36 -1.16
N GLU A 41 -4.36 11.70 -0.84
CA GLU A 41 -4.47 10.81 0.32
C GLU A 41 -3.40 9.71 0.34
N HIS A 42 -3.05 9.16 -0.83
CA HIS A 42 -2.00 8.13 -0.96
C HIS A 42 -0.61 8.63 -0.62
N CYS A 43 -0.34 9.94 -0.77
CA CYS A 43 0.98 10.51 -0.52
C CYS A 43 1.08 11.11 0.89
N CYS A 44 0.10 11.93 1.29
CA CYS A 44 0.20 12.70 2.52
C CYS A 44 -0.69 12.19 3.67
N TYR A 45 -1.58 11.22 3.41
CA TYR A 45 -2.52 10.66 4.40
C TYR A 45 -3.38 11.73 5.09
N LYS A 46 -3.77 12.78 4.37
CA LYS A 46 -4.40 13.97 4.95
C LYS A 46 -5.68 13.70 5.75
N THR A 47 -6.46 12.71 5.35
CA THR A 47 -7.70 12.32 6.04
C THR A 47 -7.52 11.14 6.98
N SER A 48 -6.71 10.15 6.63
CA SER A 48 -6.51 8.93 7.41
C SER A 48 -5.51 9.07 8.54
N LYS A 49 -4.53 9.98 8.44
CA LYS A 49 -3.46 10.15 9.42
C LYS A 49 -3.94 10.32 10.86
N LYS A 50 -5.05 11.05 11.07
CA LYS A 50 -5.65 11.24 12.40
C LYS A 50 -6.17 9.96 13.03
N TRP A 51 -6.57 8.98 12.19
CA TRP A 51 -7.06 7.68 12.61
C TRP A 51 -5.91 6.70 12.81
N LEU A 52 -4.95 6.69 11.89
CA LEU A 52 -3.75 5.86 11.98
C LEU A 52 -2.98 6.11 13.28
N LYS A 53 -2.91 7.36 13.72
CA LYS A 53 -2.29 7.74 15.01
C LYS A 53 -2.96 7.15 16.25
N LYS A 54 -4.17 6.61 16.13
CA LYS A 54 -4.89 5.95 17.25
C LYS A 54 -4.56 4.46 17.36
N LEU A 55 -3.93 3.88 16.33
CA LEU A 55 -3.51 2.49 16.38
C LEU A 55 -2.31 2.35 17.33
N PRO A 56 -2.25 1.27 18.12
CA PRO A 56 -1.11 1.01 18.98
C PRO A 56 0.09 0.62 18.10
N THR A 57 1.07 1.51 18.03
CA THR A 57 2.27 1.34 17.19
C THR A 57 3.57 1.31 18.01
N ASP A 58 3.45 1.35 19.34
CA ASP A 58 4.58 1.40 20.27
C ASP A 58 4.30 0.49 21.47
N ASN A 59 5.14 -0.52 21.66
CA ASN A 59 5.16 -1.39 22.84
C ASN A 59 6.50 -2.15 22.88
N GLU A 60 6.69 -2.98 23.92
CA GLU A 60 7.95 -3.69 24.19
C GLU A 60 8.42 -4.61 23.06
N ILE A 61 7.51 -5.13 22.23
CA ILE A 61 7.86 -6.03 21.12
C ILE A 61 8.06 -5.31 19.79
N VAL A 62 7.75 -4.01 19.69
CA VAL A 62 7.92 -3.25 18.45
C VAL A 62 9.36 -2.77 18.32
N ILE A 63 10.09 -3.33 17.36
CA ILE A 63 11.43 -2.88 16.97
C ILE A 63 11.33 -1.68 16.02
N GLN A 64 10.47 -1.79 15.02
CA GLN A 64 10.21 -0.74 14.04
C GLN A 64 8.71 -0.55 13.85
N GLY A 65 8.21 0.60 14.26
CA GLY A 65 6.86 1.08 13.97
C GLY A 65 6.78 1.84 12.64
N PRO A 66 5.71 2.63 12.42
CA PRO A 66 5.54 3.43 11.20
C PRO A 66 6.72 4.38 10.95
N GLY A 67 7.12 4.51 9.68
CA GLY A 67 8.20 5.42 9.26
C GLY A 67 9.28 4.78 8.40
N GLU A 68 9.27 3.46 8.29
CA GLU A 68 10.08 2.67 7.35
C GLU A 68 9.16 1.88 6.39
N ASN A 69 9.74 1.12 5.48
CA ASN A 69 8.98 0.39 4.46
C ASN A 69 8.12 -0.75 5.03
N ALA A 70 8.54 -1.36 6.14
CA ALA A 70 7.77 -2.38 6.84
C ALA A 70 7.88 -2.24 8.35
N GLY A 71 6.91 -2.77 9.08
CA GLY A 71 6.97 -2.94 10.53
C GLY A 71 7.84 -4.13 10.91
N VAL A 72 8.50 -4.06 12.08
CA VAL A 72 9.29 -5.16 12.61
C VAL A 72 8.94 -5.38 14.07
N ILE A 73 8.66 -6.62 14.43
CA ILE A 73 8.42 -7.04 15.82
C ILE A 73 9.48 -8.02 16.29
N ASP A 74 9.74 -7.97 17.60
CA ASP A 74 10.68 -8.85 18.28
C ASP A 74 10.07 -10.25 18.51
N LEU A 75 10.80 -11.29 18.15
CA LEU A 75 10.49 -12.69 18.50
C LEU A 75 11.33 -13.21 19.65
N GLN A 76 12.08 -12.34 20.32
CA GLN A 76 13.11 -12.66 21.32
C GLN A 76 14.42 -13.16 20.69
N ASP A 77 15.41 -13.46 21.50
CA ASP A 77 16.78 -13.76 21.07
C ASP A 77 17.30 -12.71 20.05
N ASN A 78 17.80 -13.13 18.90
CA ASN A 78 18.24 -12.21 17.84
C ASN A 78 17.26 -12.19 16.64
N ASP A 79 16.06 -12.71 16.78
CA ASP A 79 15.11 -12.88 15.69
C ASP A 79 14.00 -11.83 15.71
N GLY A 80 13.55 -11.44 14.54
CA GLY A 80 12.42 -10.53 14.31
C GLY A 80 11.60 -10.92 13.11
N ILE A 81 10.36 -10.46 13.09
CA ILE A 81 9.45 -10.58 11.94
C ILE A 81 9.22 -9.19 11.36
N ALA A 82 9.55 -9.02 10.07
CA ALA A 82 9.14 -7.90 9.26
C ALA A 82 7.84 -8.24 8.53
N PHE A 83 6.91 -7.30 8.48
CA PHE A 83 5.65 -7.49 7.78
C PHE A 83 5.12 -6.18 7.20
N LYS A 84 4.42 -6.29 6.08
CA LYS A 84 3.77 -5.19 5.37
C LYS A 84 2.49 -5.68 4.74
N ILE A 85 1.45 -4.87 4.78
CA ILE A 85 0.22 -5.04 4.01
C ILE A 85 -0.02 -3.79 3.17
N GLU A 86 -0.47 -3.98 1.94
CA GLU A 86 -0.80 -2.88 1.03
C GLU A 86 -1.97 -3.26 0.14
N SER A 87 -2.77 -2.28 -0.24
CA SER A 87 -3.88 -2.45 -1.17
C SER A 87 -3.49 -2.07 -2.59
N HIS A 88 -3.88 -2.91 -3.56
CA HIS A 88 -3.68 -2.71 -5.00
C HIS A 88 -5.01 -2.80 -5.76
N ASN A 89 -6.02 -2.06 -5.30
CA ASN A 89 -7.40 -2.18 -5.74
C ASN A 89 -7.60 -1.69 -7.17
N HIS A 90 -7.32 -0.43 -7.45
CA HIS A 90 -7.49 0.19 -8.76
C HIS A 90 -6.67 -0.48 -9.87
N PRO A 91 -5.37 -0.71 -9.70
CA PRO A 91 -4.59 -1.42 -10.71
C PRO A 91 -5.17 -2.79 -11.04
N SER A 92 -5.62 -3.54 -10.03
CA SER A 92 -6.21 -4.86 -10.21
C SER A 92 -7.61 -4.84 -10.83
N TYR A 93 -8.35 -3.72 -10.72
CA TYR A 93 -9.64 -3.57 -11.40
C TYR A 93 -9.47 -3.32 -12.90
N ILE A 94 -8.42 -2.62 -13.30
CA ILE A 94 -8.11 -2.28 -14.70
C ILE A 94 -7.38 -3.43 -15.39
N GLU A 95 -6.31 -3.93 -14.77
CA GLU A 95 -5.45 -5.02 -15.26
C GLU A 95 -5.24 -6.05 -14.13
N PRO A 96 -6.16 -6.98 -13.93
CA PRO A 96 -6.20 -7.80 -12.73
C PRO A 96 -4.93 -8.65 -12.53
N PHE A 97 -4.35 -9.20 -13.59
CA PHE A 97 -3.12 -9.97 -13.50
C PHE A 97 -1.91 -9.10 -13.13
N ASN A 98 -1.66 -8.04 -13.90
CA ASN A 98 -0.51 -7.16 -13.67
C ASN A 98 -0.66 -6.34 -12.38
N GLY A 99 -1.88 -5.87 -12.08
CA GLY A 99 -2.18 -5.11 -10.88
C GLY A 99 -1.92 -5.90 -9.60
N SER A 100 -2.40 -7.14 -9.52
CA SER A 100 -2.19 -8.00 -8.35
C SER A 100 -0.75 -8.51 -8.25
N ALA A 101 -0.13 -8.87 -9.37
CA ALA A 101 1.28 -9.23 -9.39
C ALA A 101 2.18 -8.09 -8.88
N THR A 102 1.90 -6.84 -9.29
CA THR A 102 2.61 -5.66 -8.80
C THR A 102 2.35 -5.43 -7.30
N GLY A 103 1.13 -5.69 -6.82
CA GLY A 103 0.79 -5.62 -5.39
C GLY A 103 1.67 -6.54 -4.55
N VAL A 104 1.74 -7.82 -4.93
CA VAL A 104 2.63 -8.80 -4.26
C VAL A 104 4.10 -8.39 -4.38
N GLY A 105 4.53 -7.97 -5.56
CA GLY A 105 5.92 -7.56 -5.79
C GLY A 105 6.33 -6.35 -4.95
N GLY A 106 5.44 -5.37 -4.79
CA GLY A 106 5.66 -4.17 -3.98
C GLY A 106 5.92 -4.50 -2.52
N ILE A 107 5.05 -5.29 -1.90
CA ILE A 107 5.21 -5.66 -0.48
C ILE A 107 6.40 -6.59 -0.22
N LEU A 108 6.73 -7.47 -1.15
CA LEU A 108 7.94 -8.30 -1.04
C LEU A 108 9.21 -7.43 -1.07
N ARG A 109 9.24 -6.40 -1.93
CA ARG A 109 10.36 -5.44 -1.93
C ARG A 109 10.48 -4.71 -0.61
N ASP A 110 9.39 -4.28 -0.01
CA ASP A 110 9.39 -3.61 1.29
C ASP A 110 10.02 -4.49 2.38
N ILE A 111 9.72 -5.78 2.38
CA ILE A 111 10.35 -6.75 3.29
C ILE A 111 11.86 -6.86 3.02
N PHE A 112 12.28 -6.98 1.75
CA PHE A 112 13.71 -7.02 1.40
C PHE A 112 14.46 -5.75 1.80
N THR A 113 13.84 -4.58 1.66
CA THR A 113 14.49 -3.30 2.02
C THR A 113 14.77 -3.18 3.52
N MET A 114 14.06 -3.93 4.36
CA MET A 114 14.33 -4.02 5.80
C MET A 114 15.45 -5.01 6.14
N GLY A 115 16.11 -5.62 5.15
CA GLY A 115 17.08 -6.69 5.38
C GLY A 115 16.45 -8.05 5.72
N ALA A 116 15.13 -8.16 5.66
CA ALA A 116 14.40 -9.38 5.95
C ALA A 116 14.30 -10.29 4.72
N ARG A 117 14.29 -11.60 4.94
CA ARG A 117 13.97 -12.59 3.92
C ARG A 117 12.46 -12.88 3.94
N PRO A 118 11.71 -12.58 2.87
CA PRO A 118 10.31 -12.99 2.78
C PRO A 118 10.17 -14.52 2.89
N ILE A 119 9.20 -14.97 3.67
CA ILE A 119 8.93 -16.39 3.93
C ILE A 119 7.51 -16.79 3.57
N ALA A 120 6.57 -15.83 3.55
CA ALA A 120 5.17 -16.08 3.23
C ALA A 120 4.47 -14.83 2.72
N THR A 121 3.41 -15.05 1.94
CA THR A 121 2.41 -14.03 1.60
C THR A 121 1.02 -14.49 2.06
N LEU A 122 0.14 -13.52 2.28
CA LEU A 122 -1.26 -13.70 2.58
C LEU A 122 -2.04 -12.62 1.83
N ASP A 123 -3.31 -12.90 1.51
CA ASP A 123 -4.14 -11.93 0.78
C ASP A 123 -5.51 -11.78 1.44
N SER A 124 -6.07 -10.57 1.34
CA SER A 124 -7.47 -10.30 1.67
C SER A 124 -8.09 -9.67 0.42
N ILE A 125 -8.91 -10.45 -0.28
CA ILE A 125 -9.46 -10.06 -1.57
C ILE A 125 -10.99 -10.06 -1.54
N ARG A 126 -11.58 -9.03 -2.15
CA ARG A 126 -13.04 -8.87 -2.21
C ARG A 126 -13.47 -8.47 -3.61
N PHE A 127 -14.53 -9.11 -4.06
CA PHE A 127 -15.08 -8.92 -5.39
C PHE A 127 -16.59 -8.74 -5.33
N GLY A 128 -17.16 -8.24 -6.42
CA GLY A 128 -18.60 -8.21 -6.64
C GLY A 128 -19.24 -9.61 -6.67
N LEU A 129 -20.51 -9.68 -7.05
CA LEU A 129 -21.23 -10.96 -7.09
C LEU A 129 -20.56 -11.94 -8.05
N ILE A 130 -20.33 -13.17 -7.58
CA ILE A 130 -19.59 -14.22 -8.31
C ILE A 130 -20.28 -14.65 -9.62
N GLU A 131 -21.59 -14.43 -9.73
CA GLU A 131 -22.37 -14.76 -10.91
C GLU A 131 -22.03 -13.88 -12.12
N THR A 132 -21.48 -12.69 -11.89
CA THR A 132 -21.17 -11.73 -12.96
C THR A 132 -19.91 -12.13 -13.71
N GLU A 133 -19.92 -11.95 -15.04
CA GLU A 133 -18.75 -12.22 -15.88
C GLU A 133 -17.56 -11.29 -15.54
N LYS A 134 -17.84 -10.06 -15.11
CA LYS A 134 -16.79 -9.13 -14.69
C LYS A 134 -16.07 -9.64 -13.45
N THR A 135 -16.80 -10.11 -12.44
CA THR A 135 -16.22 -10.68 -11.22
C THR A 135 -15.37 -11.92 -11.51
N LYS A 136 -15.86 -12.82 -12.36
CA LYS A 136 -15.08 -14.00 -12.78
C LYS A 136 -13.78 -13.62 -13.48
N TYR A 137 -13.82 -12.63 -14.37
CA TYR A 137 -12.66 -12.10 -15.05
C TYR A 137 -11.64 -11.50 -14.06
N LEU A 138 -12.11 -10.65 -13.14
CA LEU A 138 -11.25 -10.02 -12.13
C LEU A 138 -10.63 -11.06 -11.19
N LEU A 139 -11.45 -11.97 -10.65
CA LEU A 139 -10.98 -13.03 -9.75
C LEU A 139 -9.90 -13.89 -10.42
N ASN A 140 -10.17 -14.35 -11.63
CA ASN A 140 -9.22 -15.19 -12.37
C ASN A 140 -7.88 -14.47 -12.58
N GLY A 141 -7.90 -13.22 -13.04
CA GLY A 141 -6.70 -12.45 -13.26
C GLY A 141 -5.93 -12.16 -11.98
N VAL A 142 -6.64 -11.76 -10.91
CA VAL A 142 -6.03 -11.46 -9.60
C VAL A 142 -5.34 -12.68 -9.01
N VAL A 143 -6.04 -13.83 -8.96
CA VAL A 143 -5.47 -15.07 -8.40
C VAL A 143 -4.26 -15.53 -9.22
N HIS A 144 -4.32 -15.45 -10.55
CA HIS A 144 -3.18 -15.77 -11.40
C HIS A 144 -2.00 -14.82 -11.19
N GLY A 145 -2.24 -13.51 -11.04
CA GLY A 145 -1.17 -12.54 -10.81
C GLY A 145 -0.46 -12.77 -9.48
N ILE A 146 -1.20 -12.99 -8.40
CA ILE A 146 -0.67 -13.33 -7.08
C ILE A 146 0.18 -14.60 -7.16
N GLY A 147 -0.39 -15.67 -7.70
CA GLY A 147 0.28 -16.97 -7.82
C GLY A 147 1.52 -16.91 -8.72
N HIS A 148 1.45 -16.19 -9.83
CA HIS A 148 2.57 -16.03 -10.75
C HIS A 148 3.78 -15.38 -10.07
N TYR A 149 3.56 -14.24 -9.38
CA TYR A 149 4.66 -13.54 -8.71
C TYR A 149 5.26 -14.37 -7.58
N GLY A 150 4.42 -14.98 -6.74
CA GLY A 150 4.85 -15.88 -5.68
C GLY A 150 5.70 -17.04 -6.20
N ASN A 151 5.28 -17.67 -7.30
CA ASN A 151 6.01 -18.75 -7.94
C ASN A 151 7.37 -18.31 -8.51
N CYS A 152 7.45 -17.12 -9.12
CA CYS A 152 8.71 -16.60 -9.65
C CYS A 152 9.77 -16.39 -8.58
N ILE A 153 9.36 -16.00 -7.38
CA ILE A 153 10.26 -15.72 -6.24
C ILE A 153 10.43 -16.96 -5.34
N GLY A 154 9.52 -17.93 -5.44
CA GLY A 154 9.49 -19.11 -4.59
C GLY A 154 8.96 -18.81 -3.16
N ILE A 155 8.05 -17.85 -3.03
CA ILE A 155 7.40 -17.49 -1.77
C ILE A 155 5.97 -18.03 -1.76
N PRO A 156 5.60 -18.90 -0.81
CA PRO A 156 4.26 -19.46 -0.74
C PRO A 156 3.23 -18.44 -0.26
N ASN A 157 2.03 -18.48 -0.85
CA ASN A 157 0.85 -17.88 -0.25
C ASN A 157 0.24 -18.89 0.72
N ILE A 158 0.17 -18.54 2.00
CA ILE A 158 -0.18 -19.50 3.06
C ILE A 158 -1.56 -19.26 3.66
N GLY A 159 -2.28 -18.22 3.21
CA GLY A 159 -3.60 -17.94 3.75
C GLY A 159 -4.16 -16.60 3.32
N GLY A 160 -5.28 -16.26 3.93
CA GLY A 160 -6.02 -15.05 3.64
C GLY A 160 -7.52 -15.31 3.59
N GLU A 161 -8.24 -14.42 2.94
CA GLU A 161 -9.69 -14.50 2.78
C GLU A 161 -10.13 -14.03 1.40
N CYS A 162 -11.24 -14.58 0.91
CA CYS A 162 -11.88 -14.14 -0.32
C CYS A 162 -13.38 -14.02 -0.08
N GLU A 163 -13.94 -12.85 -0.31
CA GLU A 163 -15.35 -12.54 -0.10
C GLU A 163 -16.00 -11.96 -1.36
N PHE A 164 -17.31 -12.20 -1.51
CA PHE A 164 -18.12 -11.74 -2.63
C PHE A 164 -19.34 -10.98 -2.12
N GLU A 165 -19.47 -9.71 -2.53
CA GLU A 165 -20.57 -8.87 -2.11
C GLU A 165 -20.79 -7.72 -3.13
N SER A 166 -22.05 -7.40 -3.41
CA SER A 166 -22.43 -6.45 -4.47
C SER A 166 -21.81 -5.06 -4.35
N THR A 167 -21.44 -4.63 -3.16
CA THR A 167 -20.75 -3.34 -2.96
C THR A 167 -19.40 -3.27 -3.64
N TYR A 168 -18.81 -4.41 -4.01
CA TYR A 168 -17.53 -4.49 -4.72
C TYR A 168 -17.65 -4.67 -6.24
N ASP A 169 -18.87 -4.61 -6.82
CA ASP A 169 -19.08 -4.81 -8.27
C ASP A 169 -18.29 -3.83 -9.14
N PHE A 170 -18.08 -2.60 -8.64
CA PHE A 170 -17.40 -1.54 -9.36
C PHE A 170 -16.00 -1.21 -8.82
N ASN A 171 -15.58 -1.86 -7.75
CA ASN A 171 -14.28 -1.64 -7.13
C ASN A 171 -13.89 -2.84 -6.24
N ASN A 172 -13.17 -3.80 -6.82
CA ASN A 172 -12.64 -4.92 -6.06
C ASN A 172 -11.58 -4.45 -5.05
N LEU A 173 -11.41 -5.20 -3.96
CA LEU A 173 -10.30 -5.00 -3.03
C LEU A 173 -9.28 -6.13 -3.23
N VAL A 174 -8.02 -5.73 -3.35
CA VAL A 174 -6.87 -6.64 -3.40
C VAL A 174 -5.84 -6.13 -2.42
N ASN A 175 -5.80 -6.77 -1.25
CA ASN A 175 -4.82 -6.46 -0.22
C ASN A 175 -3.85 -7.63 -0.14
N ALA A 176 -2.58 -7.32 -0.31
CA ALA A 176 -1.52 -8.31 -0.21
C ALA A 176 -0.66 -8.03 1.02
N MET A 177 -0.32 -9.06 1.76
CA MET A 177 0.56 -9.00 2.91
C MET A 177 1.78 -9.88 2.67
N ALA A 178 2.96 -9.41 3.04
CA ALA A 178 4.17 -10.21 3.09
C ALA A 178 4.73 -10.25 4.50
N VAL A 179 5.29 -11.40 4.85
CA VAL A 179 5.96 -11.65 6.11
C VAL A 179 7.37 -12.13 5.83
N GLY A 180 8.35 -11.61 6.55
CA GLY A 180 9.75 -11.98 6.41
C GLY A 180 10.45 -12.14 7.74
N HIS A 181 11.47 -12.97 7.76
CA HIS A 181 12.35 -13.17 8.92
C HIS A 181 13.58 -12.27 8.79
N VAL A 182 14.00 -11.67 9.89
CA VAL A 182 15.20 -10.84 9.98
C VAL A 182 15.94 -11.06 11.28
N GLN A 183 17.27 -11.04 11.25
CA GLN A 183 18.07 -10.92 12.47
C GLN A 183 18.09 -9.46 12.92
N LYS A 184 17.89 -9.19 14.21
CA LYS A 184 17.75 -7.82 14.74
C LYS A 184 18.98 -6.93 14.44
N ASP A 185 20.16 -7.51 14.47
CA ASP A 185 21.42 -6.81 14.15
C ASP A 185 21.63 -6.57 12.64
N LYS A 186 20.77 -7.14 11.78
CA LYS A 186 20.81 -7.00 10.32
C LYS A 186 19.65 -6.20 9.72
N ILE A 187 18.88 -5.52 10.56
CA ILE A 187 17.80 -4.64 10.05
C ILE A 187 18.43 -3.45 9.31
N PHE A 188 17.92 -3.19 8.12
CA PHE A 188 18.28 -2.01 7.34
C PHE A 188 17.27 -0.89 7.57
N TYR A 189 17.78 0.33 7.66
CA TYR A 189 17.01 1.55 7.79
C TYR A 189 17.32 2.49 6.64
N SER A 190 16.33 3.29 6.23
CA SER A 190 16.47 4.24 5.12
C SER A 190 17.38 5.43 5.44
N LYS A 191 17.75 5.61 6.72
CA LYS A 191 18.65 6.69 7.13
C LYS A 191 20.10 6.39 6.72
N PRO A 192 20.76 7.28 5.97
CA PRO A 192 22.17 7.10 5.64
C PRO A 192 22.99 7.07 6.92
N LYS A 193 23.95 6.15 6.98
CA LYS A 193 24.96 6.17 8.04
C LYS A 193 25.97 7.25 7.68
N THR A 194 26.15 8.22 8.56
CA THR A 194 27.23 9.22 8.49
C THR A 194 28.56 8.58 8.85
#